data_a338ff62601353352167b69fe94ffae3
#
_entry.id   a338ff62601353352167b69fe94ffae3
#
_cell.length_a   1.000
_cell.length_b   1.000
_cell.length_c   1.000
_cell.angle_alpha   90.00
_cell.angle_beta   90.00
_cell.angle_gamma   90.00
#
_symmetry.space_group_name_H-M   'P 1'
#
loop_
_entity.id
_entity.type
_entity.pdbx_description
1 polymer ?
#
loop_
_entity_poly.entity_id
_entity_poly.type
_entity_poly.pdbx_seq_one_letter_code
_entity_poly.pdbx_strand_id
1 'polypeptide(L)'
;MACWDILGQAAGLPVCTLLGGRYGDDFVLYRAISQESPDEMAQKVAGYRAQGYRRFQLKVGGEPGTDIARIRAVAGVLKPGDRLIADANTGWLMHDAARVVRAVRDVDVYIEQPCVSFVLVS
;
A
#
# COMPACT_ATOMS: atom_id res chain seq x y z
N MET A 1 18.23 -11.12 -1.64
CA MET A 1 19.14 -9.95 -1.41
C MET A 1 20.45 -10.36 -0.73
N ALA A 2 20.47 -11.18 0.32
CA ALA A 2 21.70 -11.54 1.05
C ALA A 2 22.86 -12.06 0.16
N CYS A 3 22.58 -12.96 -0.79
CA CYS A 3 23.61 -13.47 -1.71
C CYS A 3 24.21 -12.36 -2.60
N TRP A 4 23.41 -11.42 -3.06
CA TRP A 4 23.87 -10.27 -3.82
C TRP A 4 24.70 -9.31 -2.97
N ASP A 5 24.34 -9.13 -1.70
CA ASP A 5 25.08 -8.32 -0.76
C ASP A 5 26.48 -8.93 -0.48
N ILE A 6 26.54 -10.23 -0.18
CA ILE A 6 27.80 -10.96 0.01
C ILE A 6 28.69 -10.88 -1.24
N LEU A 7 28.12 -11.08 -2.42
CA LEU A 7 28.86 -10.97 -3.69
C LEU A 7 29.38 -9.55 -3.90
N GLY A 8 28.57 -8.54 -3.60
CA GLY A 8 28.97 -7.13 -3.67
C GLY A 8 30.15 -6.81 -2.73
N GLN A 9 30.08 -7.27 -1.50
CA GLN A 9 31.17 -7.11 -0.52
C GLN A 9 32.45 -7.80 -1.00
N ALA A 10 32.36 -9.03 -1.48
CA ALA A 10 33.52 -9.77 -2.00
C ALA A 10 34.14 -9.12 -3.25
N ALA A 11 33.32 -8.51 -4.11
CA ALA A 11 33.77 -7.83 -5.33
C ALA A 11 34.13 -6.36 -5.13
N GLY A 12 33.86 -5.78 -3.96
CA GLY A 12 34.01 -4.33 -3.71
C GLY A 12 33.08 -3.47 -4.55
N LEU A 13 31.89 -3.98 -4.93
CA LEU A 13 30.93 -3.33 -5.81
C LEU A 13 29.57 -3.18 -5.13
N PRO A 14 28.85 -2.08 -5.38
CA PRO A 14 27.47 -1.95 -4.93
C PRO A 14 26.55 -2.94 -5.66
N VAL A 15 25.51 -3.42 -4.97
CA VAL A 15 24.57 -4.42 -5.52
C VAL A 15 23.94 -3.94 -6.83
N CYS A 16 23.63 -2.66 -6.97
CA CYS A 16 23.08 -2.12 -8.22
C CYS A 16 24.00 -2.35 -9.42
N THR A 17 25.31 -2.26 -9.24
CA THR A 17 26.28 -2.55 -10.32
C THR A 17 26.21 -4.01 -10.73
N LEU A 18 26.10 -4.95 -9.78
CA LEU A 18 25.96 -6.37 -10.05
C LEU A 18 24.65 -6.71 -10.78
N LEU A 19 23.60 -5.91 -10.56
CA LEU A 19 22.29 -6.09 -11.18
C LEU A 19 22.16 -5.36 -12.54
N GLY A 20 23.24 -4.81 -13.08
CA GLY A 20 23.25 -4.19 -14.41
C GLY A 20 23.34 -2.67 -14.41
N GLY A 21 23.46 -2.06 -13.25
CA GLY A 21 23.67 -0.62 -13.12
C GLY A 21 22.63 0.10 -12.25
N ARG A 22 22.82 1.38 -12.08
CA ARG A 22 21.98 2.25 -11.27
C ARG A 22 20.87 2.86 -12.13
N TYR A 23 19.62 2.59 -11.78
CA TYR A 23 18.47 3.16 -12.48
C TYR A 23 18.20 4.63 -12.12
N GLY A 24 18.40 4.99 -10.85
CA GLY A 24 18.19 6.33 -10.30
C GLY A 24 18.91 6.52 -8.98
N ASP A 25 18.92 7.76 -8.52
CA ASP A 25 19.59 8.16 -7.28
C ASP A 25 18.65 8.26 -6.09
N ASP A 26 17.35 8.40 -6.36
CA ASP A 26 16.31 8.54 -5.36
C ASP A 26 15.03 7.81 -5.75
N PHE A 27 14.12 7.69 -4.80
CA PHE A 27 12.75 7.21 -5.01
C PHE A 27 11.83 7.79 -3.95
N VAL A 28 10.57 7.97 -4.32
CA VAL A 28 9.56 8.52 -3.42
C VAL A 28 9.09 7.46 -2.43
N LEU A 29 9.30 7.73 -1.15
CA LEU A 29 8.86 6.85 -0.08
C LEU A 29 7.34 6.90 0.10
N TYR A 30 6.76 5.78 0.56
CA TYR A 30 5.40 5.71 1.08
C TYR A 30 5.40 5.54 2.61
N ARG A 31 4.24 5.79 3.21
CA ARG A 31 3.99 5.49 4.63
C ARG A 31 2.92 4.43 4.76
N ALA A 32 3.25 3.36 5.47
CA ALA A 32 2.30 2.35 5.87
C ALA A 32 1.52 2.84 7.11
N ILE A 33 0.21 2.60 7.10
CA ILE A 33 -0.73 2.94 8.17
C ILE A 33 -1.35 1.64 8.66
N SER A 34 -1.09 1.28 9.90
CA SER A 34 -1.65 0.08 10.52
C SER A 34 -3.18 0.15 10.62
N GLN A 35 -3.82 -1.00 10.78
CA GLN A 35 -5.27 -1.07 11.00
C GLN A 35 -5.62 -0.44 12.36
N GLU A 36 -6.42 0.61 12.32
CA GLU A 36 -6.95 1.35 13.47
C GLU A 36 -8.39 1.79 13.15
N SER A 37 -8.98 2.64 13.98
CA SER A 37 -10.27 3.24 13.63
C SER A 37 -10.13 4.14 12.38
N PRO A 38 -11.20 4.34 11.62
CA PRO A 38 -11.18 5.21 10.43
C PRO A 38 -10.62 6.61 10.69
N ASP A 39 -11.00 7.20 11.82
CA ASP A 39 -10.59 8.57 12.18
C ASP A 39 -9.10 8.63 12.56
N GLU A 40 -8.59 7.64 13.30
CA GLU A 40 -7.16 7.57 13.66
C GLU A 40 -6.29 7.40 12.42
N MET A 41 -6.71 6.54 11.48
CA MET A 41 -6.00 6.36 10.21
C MET A 41 -5.98 7.64 9.38
N ALA A 42 -7.10 8.35 9.29
CA ALA A 42 -7.19 9.63 8.59
C ALA A 42 -6.29 10.71 9.25
N GLN A 43 -6.29 10.80 10.58
CA GLN A 43 -5.42 11.72 11.32
C GLN A 43 -3.92 11.43 11.09
N LYS A 44 -3.51 10.15 11.10
CA LYS A 44 -2.13 9.76 10.80
C LYS A 44 -1.71 10.14 9.39
N VAL A 45 -2.58 9.89 8.40
CA VAL A 45 -2.32 10.29 7.01
C VAL A 45 -2.19 11.80 6.90
N ALA A 46 -3.08 12.57 7.52
CA ALA A 46 -2.97 14.04 7.54
C ALA A 46 -1.65 14.52 8.16
N GLY A 47 -1.22 13.90 9.27
CA GLY A 47 0.05 14.19 9.92
C GLY A 47 1.27 13.87 9.05
N TYR A 48 1.28 12.71 8.36
CA TYR A 48 2.35 12.38 7.43
C TYR A 48 2.36 13.26 6.17
N ARG A 49 1.18 13.69 5.71
CA ARG A 49 1.10 14.68 4.63
C ARG A 49 1.75 16.00 5.01
N ALA A 50 1.54 16.47 6.24
CA ALA A 50 2.19 17.68 6.75
C ALA A 50 3.73 17.55 6.80
N GLN A 51 4.25 16.33 6.92
CA GLN A 51 5.68 16.01 6.85
C GLN A 51 6.21 15.87 5.40
N GLY A 52 5.36 16.00 4.39
CA GLY A 52 5.75 15.95 2.98
C GLY A 52 5.48 14.61 2.27
N TYR A 53 5.00 13.57 2.96
CA TYR A 53 4.64 12.32 2.30
C TYR A 53 3.41 12.49 1.41
N ARG A 54 3.40 11.76 0.29
CA ARG A 54 2.34 11.81 -0.73
C ARG A 54 1.86 10.42 -1.16
N ARG A 55 2.43 9.36 -0.62
CA ARG A 55 2.08 7.97 -0.92
C ARG A 55 1.78 7.24 0.38
N PHE A 56 0.61 6.60 0.45
CA PHE A 56 0.10 5.96 1.66
C PHE A 56 -0.39 4.56 1.35
N GLN A 57 0.01 3.58 2.17
CA GLN A 57 -0.48 2.22 2.12
C GLN A 57 -1.28 1.96 3.41
N LEU A 58 -2.58 1.80 3.29
CA LEU A 58 -3.43 1.40 4.41
C LEU A 58 -3.42 -0.10 4.56
N LYS A 59 -3.24 -0.59 5.76
CA LYS A 59 -3.50 -1.98 6.09
C LYS A 59 -5.00 -2.15 6.36
N VAL A 60 -5.62 -3.01 5.56
CA VAL A 60 -7.03 -3.41 5.62
C VAL A 60 -7.09 -4.95 5.64
N GLY A 61 -8.20 -5.58 5.33
CA GLY A 61 -8.30 -7.04 5.31
C GLY A 61 -9.00 -7.61 6.54
N GLY A 62 -9.70 -6.74 7.27
CA GLY A 62 -10.58 -7.10 8.38
C GLY A 62 -12.05 -7.17 7.96
N GLU A 63 -12.95 -6.64 8.77
CA GLU A 63 -14.37 -6.58 8.48
C GLU A 63 -14.63 -5.58 7.34
N PRO A 64 -15.32 -6.00 6.25
CA PRO A 64 -15.46 -5.20 5.03
C PRO A 64 -16.11 -3.83 5.23
N GLY A 65 -17.11 -3.71 6.11
CA GLY A 65 -17.78 -2.43 6.37
C GLY A 65 -16.83 -1.45 7.07
N THR A 66 -16.04 -1.92 8.01
CA THR A 66 -15.01 -1.13 8.69
C THR A 66 -13.91 -0.71 7.72
N ASP A 67 -13.48 -1.61 6.84
CA ASP A 67 -12.44 -1.30 5.86
C ASP A 67 -12.91 -0.28 4.81
N ILE A 68 -14.18 -0.35 4.37
CA ILE A 68 -14.78 0.68 3.53
C ILE A 68 -14.75 2.04 4.25
N ALA A 69 -15.11 2.08 5.53
CA ALA A 69 -15.07 3.32 6.32
C ALA A 69 -13.63 3.87 6.45
N ARG A 70 -12.63 3.00 6.69
CA ARG A 70 -11.20 3.35 6.73
C ARG A 70 -10.73 4.00 5.43
N ILE A 71 -11.00 3.34 4.30
CA ILE A 71 -10.60 3.84 2.97
C ILE A 71 -11.26 5.21 2.71
N ARG A 72 -12.55 5.35 2.99
CA ARG A 72 -13.28 6.60 2.76
C ARG A 72 -12.81 7.73 3.68
N ALA A 73 -12.57 7.47 4.96
CA ALA A 73 -12.06 8.46 5.91
C ALA A 73 -10.69 8.99 5.46
N VAL A 74 -9.80 8.11 5.06
CA VAL A 74 -8.47 8.50 4.55
C VAL A 74 -8.58 9.23 3.21
N ALA A 75 -9.41 8.78 2.29
CA ALA A 75 -9.62 9.47 1.01
C ALA A 75 -10.08 10.92 1.21
N GLY A 76 -10.88 11.17 2.25
CA GLY A 76 -11.36 12.53 2.60
C GLY A 76 -10.27 13.52 3.01
N VAL A 77 -9.10 13.06 3.43
CA VAL A 77 -7.97 13.91 3.82
C VAL A 77 -6.87 14.01 2.77
N LEU A 78 -6.98 13.26 1.67
CA LEU A 78 -6.03 13.31 0.55
C LEU A 78 -6.27 14.55 -0.33
N LYS A 79 -5.25 14.91 -1.08
CA LYS A 79 -5.28 16.00 -2.07
C LYS A 79 -4.85 15.49 -3.45
N PRO A 80 -5.17 16.24 -4.51
CA PRO A 80 -4.69 15.91 -5.85
C PRO A 80 -3.17 15.64 -5.87
N GLY A 81 -2.79 14.52 -6.49
CA GLY A 81 -1.40 14.06 -6.56
C GLY A 81 -0.97 13.10 -5.44
N ASP A 82 -1.74 12.95 -4.36
CA ASP A 82 -1.51 11.89 -3.39
C ASP A 82 -1.88 10.52 -3.99
N ARG A 83 -1.26 9.44 -3.51
CA ARG A 83 -1.53 8.06 -3.92
C ARG A 83 -1.94 7.22 -2.72
N LEU A 84 -3.03 6.48 -2.89
CA LEU A 84 -3.57 5.60 -1.87
C LEU A 84 -3.53 4.15 -2.35
N ILE A 85 -3.02 3.29 -1.49
CA ILE A 85 -3.06 1.83 -1.64
C ILE A 85 -3.80 1.29 -0.42
N ALA A 86 -4.73 0.38 -0.61
CA ALA A 86 -5.38 -0.39 0.44
C ALA A 86 -4.95 -1.84 0.30
N ASP A 87 -4.07 -2.29 1.19
CA ASP A 87 -3.47 -3.61 1.18
C ASP A 87 -4.19 -4.51 2.19
N ALA A 88 -4.95 -5.46 1.67
CA ALA A 88 -5.70 -6.42 2.48
C ALA A 88 -4.87 -7.62 2.93
N ASN A 89 -3.67 -7.79 2.41
CA ASN A 89 -2.79 -8.94 2.71
C ASN A 89 -3.52 -10.28 2.64
N THR A 90 -4.38 -10.46 1.63
CA THR A 90 -5.25 -11.62 1.40
C THR A 90 -6.33 -11.86 2.47
N GLY A 91 -6.63 -10.88 3.31
CA GLY A 91 -7.51 -11.04 4.48
C GLY A 91 -9.00 -11.14 4.15
N TRP A 92 -9.44 -10.72 2.96
CA TRP A 92 -10.85 -10.84 2.58
C TRP A 92 -11.13 -12.16 1.86
N LEU A 93 -12.36 -12.64 2.01
CA LEU A 93 -12.92 -13.61 1.08
C LEU A 93 -13.29 -12.91 -0.24
N MET A 94 -13.40 -13.67 -1.33
CA MET A 94 -13.64 -13.09 -2.66
C MET A 94 -14.92 -12.23 -2.71
N HIS A 95 -16.01 -12.66 -2.06
CA HIS A 95 -17.27 -11.89 -2.03
C HIS A 95 -17.13 -10.60 -1.21
N ASP A 96 -16.32 -10.60 -0.13
CA ASP A 96 -16.01 -9.43 0.69
C ASP A 96 -15.12 -8.45 -0.08
N ALA A 97 -14.09 -8.95 -0.74
CA ALA A 97 -13.26 -8.15 -1.64
C ALA A 97 -14.11 -7.46 -2.72
N ALA A 98 -15.01 -8.20 -3.36
CA ALA A 98 -15.92 -7.64 -4.36
C ALA A 98 -16.88 -6.59 -3.77
N ARG A 99 -17.33 -6.77 -2.52
CA ARG A 99 -18.13 -5.78 -1.79
C ARG A 99 -17.35 -4.50 -1.54
N VAL A 100 -16.12 -4.60 -1.03
CA VAL A 100 -15.26 -3.43 -0.76
C VAL A 100 -14.95 -2.69 -2.06
N VAL A 101 -14.47 -3.38 -3.09
CA VAL A 101 -14.14 -2.77 -4.39
C VAL A 101 -15.33 -1.99 -4.97
N ARG A 102 -16.55 -2.58 -4.95
CA ARG A 102 -17.75 -1.87 -5.41
C ARG A 102 -18.08 -0.65 -4.56
N ALA A 103 -17.89 -0.75 -3.25
CA ALA A 103 -18.24 0.33 -2.33
C ALA A 103 -17.27 1.52 -2.40
N VAL A 104 -16.04 1.33 -2.89
CA VAL A 104 -15.02 2.40 -3.01
C VAL A 104 -14.70 2.76 -4.47
N ARG A 105 -15.53 2.36 -5.43
CA ARG A 105 -15.30 2.57 -6.87
C ARG A 105 -15.15 4.03 -7.31
N ASP A 106 -15.62 4.95 -6.49
CA ASP A 106 -15.53 6.40 -6.65
C ASP A 106 -14.28 7.01 -5.99
N VAL A 107 -13.46 6.20 -5.33
CA VAL A 107 -12.21 6.59 -4.68
C VAL A 107 -11.02 6.18 -5.55
N ASP A 108 -10.07 7.10 -5.76
CA ASP A 108 -8.80 6.78 -6.43
C ASP A 108 -7.90 5.98 -5.47
N VAL A 109 -8.09 4.68 -5.43
CA VAL A 109 -7.36 3.75 -4.54
C VAL A 109 -6.96 2.48 -5.30
N TYR A 110 -5.72 2.06 -5.10
CA TYR A 110 -5.26 0.74 -5.53
C TYR A 110 -5.58 -0.29 -4.45
N ILE A 111 -6.25 -1.37 -4.81
CA ILE A 111 -6.50 -2.49 -3.91
C ILE A 111 -5.42 -3.55 -4.13
N GLU A 112 -4.63 -3.79 -3.09
CA GLU A 112 -3.52 -4.74 -3.09
C GLU A 112 -3.92 -6.01 -2.36
N GLN A 113 -3.62 -7.18 -2.96
CA GLN A 113 -3.84 -8.52 -2.38
C GLN A 113 -5.22 -8.67 -1.71
N PRO A 114 -6.33 -8.48 -2.44
CA PRO A 114 -7.66 -8.49 -1.82
C PRO A 114 -8.02 -9.86 -1.22
N CYS A 115 -7.65 -10.96 -1.87
CA CYS A 115 -7.94 -12.33 -1.45
C CYS A 115 -6.86 -13.31 -1.89
N VAL A 116 -6.91 -14.56 -1.39
CA VAL A 116 -5.85 -15.57 -1.55
C VAL A 116 -5.62 -15.98 -3.01
N SER A 117 -6.65 -16.00 -3.85
CA SER A 117 -6.51 -16.34 -5.27
C SER A 117 -7.54 -15.65 -6.14
N PHE A 118 -7.14 -15.36 -7.38
CA PHE A 118 -8.04 -14.98 -8.47
C PHE A 118 -8.47 -16.19 -9.31
N VAL A 119 -8.36 -17.41 -8.80
CA VAL A 119 -8.82 -18.57 -9.53
C VAL A 119 -10.34 -18.44 -9.64
N LEU A 120 -10.78 -18.03 -10.81
CA LEU A 120 -12.16 -18.22 -11.23
C LEU A 120 -12.43 -19.73 -11.17
N VAL A 121 -13.15 -20.14 -10.15
CA VAL A 121 -13.78 -21.47 -10.19
C VAL A 121 -14.85 -21.35 -11.27
N SER A 122 -14.49 -21.82 -12.44
CA SER A 122 -15.39 -22.00 -13.57
C SER A 122 -16.45 -23.05 -13.23
#